data_c30b7d05ddec28a9d506a6f7829c56bb
#
_entry.id   c30b7d05ddec28a9d506a6f7829c56bb
#
_cell.length_a   1.000
_cell.length_b   1.000
_cell.length_c   1.000
_cell.angle_alpha   90.00
_cell.angle_beta   90.00
_cell.angle_gamma   90.00
#
_symmetry.space_group_name_H-M   'P 1'
#
loop_
_entity.id
_entity.type
_entity.pdbx_description
1 polymer ?
#
loop_
_entity_poly.entity_id
_entity_poly.type
_entity_poly.pdbx_seq_one_letter_code
_entity_poly.pdbx_strand_id
1 'polypeptide(L)'
;MSVTGLLFTGALTVATAQTVVMSALPVLGAELGVAPPAATWTLTVFMLAGAVATPIAGRLGDMLGYRRVMLGCLAAFTAGTVLCLLGAGTGSYPLLLAGRALSGLGSGVFPLTFGIARAALPPARQPRAIALLSALTGIGGALGMVLSGPLAGAWGTGGLFWPLLPLALLSLLLAAGLPRTGTPAGGRVDLLGALLLAGALVAGLLLISQGRSWGWTAPVTCAVAVAAVLLTVAFLVVERRVPAPLLDIALHTRRAVALTHLSAVLIGCAMFGAITLLPMLAQTPAGYGLGLSPSGTGLLMVPTVVTMLLVSPLAPRLRGRFGSRAPLAAGAAVAAVALTQLALAHDRVWHLAVAGLLTGVAYGLAFAALGSLVVEAVAPAETGAAGGVNTIARTAGGAIGAQLATALVVAGGGERGYVLAFAVFAVLAASAVPLVRALPVSGGGYRGGHESNRGAGAAGGAADRL
;
A
#
# COMPACT_ATOMS: atom_id res chain seq x y z
N MET A 1 0.86 -20.89 21.89
CA MET A 1 0.36 -19.67 21.20
C MET A 1 -0.56 -20.10 20.07
N SER A 2 -1.66 -19.36 19.84
CA SER A 2 -2.55 -19.66 18.71
C SER A 2 -1.87 -19.32 17.38
N VAL A 3 -2.17 -20.07 16.31
CA VAL A 3 -1.70 -19.78 14.92
C VAL A 3 -1.94 -18.32 14.59
N THR A 4 -3.09 -17.78 14.97
CA THR A 4 -3.46 -16.38 14.75
C THR A 4 -2.46 -15.42 15.41
N GLY A 5 -2.02 -15.68 16.65
CA GLY A 5 -1.03 -14.83 17.34
C GLY A 5 0.35 -14.83 16.67
N LEU A 6 0.76 -15.99 16.11
CA LEU A 6 2.02 -16.11 15.36
C LEU A 6 1.99 -15.29 14.06
N LEU A 7 0.84 -15.23 13.37
CA LEU A 7 0.67 -14.44 12.14
C LEU A 7 0.60 -12.95 12.43
N PHE A 8 0.08 -12.56 13.59
CA PHE A 8 -0.08 -11.16 13.99
C PHE A 8 1.24 -10.41 14.10
N THR A 9 2.24 -11.02 14.73
CA THR A 9 3.53 -10.36 14.95
C THR A 9 4.21 -10.02 13.64
N GLY A 10 4.27 -10.94 12.67
CA GLY A 10 4.88 -10.71 11.36
C GLY A 10 4.16 -9.61 10.56
N ALA A 11 2.82 -9.68 10.48
CA ALA A 11 2.04 -8.67 9.76
C ALA A 11 2.16 -7.27 10.39
N LEU A 12 2.08 -7.18 11.73
CA LEU A 12 2.22 -5.93 12.47
C LEU A 12 3.61 -5.32 12.26
N THR A 13 4.67 -6.12 12.39
CA THR A 13 6.07 -5.67 12.26
C THR A 13 6.33 -5.10 10.88
N VAL A 14 5.93 -5.82 9.81
CA VAL A 14 6.13 -5.36 8.43
C VAL A 14 5.29 -4.11 8.13
N ALA A 15 4.04 -4.05 8.61
CA ALA A 15 3.19 -2.89 8.44
C ALA A 15 3.75 -1.64 9.14
N THR A 16 4.29 -1.79 10.35
CA THR A 16 4.96 -0.70 11.08
C THR A 16 6.21 -0.23 10.34
N ALA A 17 7.03 -1.15 9.83
CA ALA A 17 8.25 -0.82 9.08
C ALA A 17 7.97 -0.07 7.77
N GLN A 18 6.81 -0.27 7.15
CA GLN A 18 6.41 0.44 5.93
C GLN A 18 6.33 1.96 6.16
N THR A 19 5.82 2.39 7.31
CA THR A 19 5.48 3.78 7.60
C THR A 19 6.43 4.47 8.57
N VAL A 20 7.30 3.71 9.25
CA VAL A 20 8.19 4.23 10.30
C VAL A 20 9.15 5.32 9.84
N VAL A 21 9.44 5.46 8.56
CA VAL A 21 10.30 6.53 8.03
C VAL A 21 9.54 7.80 7.67
N MET A 22 8.20 7.78 7.61
CA MET A 22 7.41 8.87 7.03
C MET A 22 7.61 10.21 7.71
N SER A 23 7.41 10.28 9.03
CA SER A 23 7.58 11.54 9.78
C SER A 23 9.05 11.89 10.04
N ALA A 24 9.97 10.97 9.75
CA ALA A 24 11.41 11.11 9.96
C ALA A 24 12.18 11.47 8.67
N LEU A 25 11.52 11.60 7.53
CA LEU A 25 12.19 11.91 6.25
C LEU A 25 13.09 13.16 6.31
N PRO A 26 12.70 14.28 6.97
CA PRO A 26 13.57 15.42 7.11
C PRO A 26 14.84 15.14 7.94
N VAL A 27 14.68 14.41 9.07
CA VAL A 27 15.82 14.00 9.94
C VAL A 27 16.77 13.11 9.16
N LEU A 28 16.22 12.11 8.46
CA LEU A 28 16.98 11.16 7.66
C LEU A 28 17.75 11.87 6.53
N GLY A 29 17.11 12.84 5.87
CA GLY A 29 17.74 13.65 4.83
C GLY A 29 18.90 14.49 5.39
N ALA A 30 18.72 15.11 6.56
CA ALA A 30 19.73 15.92 7.21
C ALA A 30 20.94 15.08 7.69
N GLU A 31 20.70 13.94 8.34
CA GLU A 31 21.78 13.07 8.86
C GLU A 31 22.58 12.37 7.75
N LEU A 32 21.93 12.00 6.65
CA LEU A 32 22.59 11.34 5.52
C LEU A 32 23.09 12.31 4.45
N GLY A 33 22.86 13.61 4.61
CA GLY A 33 23.29 14.65 3.68
C GLY A 33 22.63 14.54 2.30
N VAL A 34 21.38 14.07 2.21
CA VAL A 34 20.68 13.87 0.95
C VAL A 34 19.47 14.80 0.79
N ALA A 35 19.21 15.21 -0.46
CA ALA A 35 18.05 16.05 -0.78
C ALA A 35 16.71 15.34 -0.49
N PRO A 36 15.61 16.10 -0.24
CA PRO A 36 14.30 15.54 0.09
C PRO A 36 13.79 14.47 -0.90
N PRO A 37 13.93 14.59 -2.23
CA PRO A 37 13.54 13.54 -3.15
C PRO A 37 14.34 12.24 -2.96
N ALA A 38 15.64 12.35 -2.63
CA ALA A 38 16.47 11.19 -2.32
C ALA A 38 16.05 10.56 -0.98
N ALA A 39 15.85 11.36 0.07
CA ALA A 39 15.35 10.86 1.36
C ALA A 39 14.04 10.08 1.19
N THR A 40 13.12 10.55 0.35
CA THR A 40 11.83 9.89 0.06
C THR A 40 11.99 8.52 -0.60
N TRP A 41 13.10 8.24 -1.28
CA TRP A 41 13.39 6.90 -1.81
C TRP A 41 13.48 5.83 -0.72
N THR A 42 13.80 6.18 0.52
CA THR A 42 13.80 5.23 1.64
C THR A 42 12.41 4.66 1.93
N LEU A 43 11.36 5.45 1.71
CA LEU A 43 9.98 4.99 1.75
C LEU A 43 9.60 4.27 0.45
N THR A 44 9.90 4.89 -0.68
CA THR A 44 9.46 4.47 -2.01
C THR A 44 10.01 3.11 -2.40
N VAL A 45 11.31 2.84 -2.17
CA VAL A 45 11.92 1.56 -2.53
C VAL A 45 11.37 0.39 -1.72
N PHE A 46 11.02 0.62 -0.45
CA PHE A 46 10.31 -0.39 0.36
C PHE A 46 8.93 -0.71 -0.23
N MET A 47 8.16 0.32 -0.57
CA MET A 47 6.83 0.16 -1.17
C MET A 47 6.91 -0.55 -2.51
N LEU A 48 7.89 -0.18 -3.35
CA LEU A 48 8.12 -0.77 -4.65
C LEU A 48 8.49 -2.25 -4.56
N ALA A 49 9.48 -2.57 -3.70
CA ALA A 49 9.86 -3.96 -3.44
C ALA A 49 8.68 -4.78 -2.90
N GLY A 50 7.86 -4.19 -2.03
CA GLY A 50 6.65 -4.79 -1.50
C GLY A 50 5.58 -5.04 -2.56
N ALA A 51 5.38 -4.09 -3.48
CA ALA A 51 4.41 -4.22 -4.58
C ALA A 51 4.75 -5.40 -5.50
N VAL A 52 6.04 -5.61 -5.76
CA VAL A 52 6.53 -6.74 -6.56
C VAL A 52 6.54 -8.05 -5.77
N ALA A 53 6.99 -8.01 -4.52
CA ALA A 53 7.11 -9.20 -3.68
C ALA A 53 5.76 -9.82 -3.31
N THR A 54 4.72 -9.01 -3.14
CA THR A 54 3.40 -9.48 -2.67
C THR A 54 2.79 -10.58 -3.57
N PRO A 55 2.62 -10.39 -4.89
CA PRO A 55 2.07 -11.43 -5.76
C PRO A 55 3.01 -12.62 -5.91
N ILE A 56 4.32 -12.39 -5.96
CA ILE A 56 5.33 -13.45 -6.04
C ILE A 56 5.26 -14.35 -4.79
N ALA A 57 5.22 -13.75 -3.60
CA ALA A 57 5.14 -14.51 -2.35
C ALA A 57 3.84 -15.30 -2.23
N GLY A 58 2.71 -14.73 -2.68
CA GLY A 58 1.44 -15.47 -2.74
C GLY A 58 1.57 -16.71 -3.62
N ARG A 59 2.07 -16.56 -4.84
CA ARG A 59 2.26 -17.67 -5.78
C ARG A 59 3.28 -18.71 -5.31
N LEU A 60 4.41 -18.25 -4.76
CA LEU A 60 5.40 -19.14 -4.15
C LEU A 60 4.83 -19.89 -2.93
N GLY A 61 3.95 -19.24 -2.15
CA GLY A 61 3.24 -19.86 -1.04
C GLY A 61 2.40 -21.05 -1.47
N ASP A 62 1.67 -20.91 -2.59
CA ASP A 62 0.88 -21.99 -3.20
C ASP A 62 1.76 -23.14 -3.72
N MET A 63 2.94 -22.80 -4.28
CA MET A 63 3.85 -23.78 -4.89
C MET A 63 4.77 -24.50 -3.89
N LEU A 64 5.35 -23.77 -2.93
CA LEU A 64 6.40 -24.27 -2.02
C LEU A 64 5.89 -24.48 -0.59
N GLY A 65 4.65 -24.08 -0.33
CA GLY A 65 4.03 -24.07 0.99
C GLY A 65 4.25 -22.74 1.73
N TYR A 66 3.17 -22.22 2.31
CA TYR A 66 3.10 -20.89 2.90
C TYR A 66 4.15 -20.65 4.00
N ARG A 67 4.42 -21.64 4.88
CA ARG A 67 5.42 -21.51 5.95
C ARG A 67 6.82 -21.23 5.44
N ARG A 68 7.28 -21.96 4.41
CA ARG A 68 8.64 -21.79 3.87
C ARG A 68 8.84 -20.39 3.29
N VAL A 69 7.85 -19.94 2.53
CA VAL A 69 7.90 -18.61 1.90
C VAL A 69 7.78 -17.50 2.94
N MET A 70 6.94 -17.70 3.98
CA MET A 70 6.85 -16.79 5.14
C MET A 70 8.20 -16.60 5.82
N LEU A 71 8.91 -17.70 6.10
CA LEU A 71 10.26 -17.65 6.70
C LEU A 71 11.25 -16.91 5.78
N GLY A 72 11.19 -17.14 4.46
CA GLY A 72 12.02 -16.43 3.49
C GLY A 72 11.75 -14.92 3.49
N CYS A 73 10.48 -14.50 3.48
CA CYS A 73 10.08 -13.10 3.54
C CYS A 73 10.52 -12.43 4.85
N LEU A 74 10.35 -13.09 6.00
CA LEU A 74 10.76 -12.57 7.29
C LEU A 74 12.28 -12.55 7.45
N ALA A 75 13.01 -13.52 6.89
CA ALA A 75 14.47 -13.52 6.86
C ALA A 75 15.01 -12.36 6.02
N ALA A 76 14.44 -12.13 4.82
CA ALA A 76 14.77 -10.99 3.99
C ALA A 76 14.48 -9.67 4.70
N PHE A 77 13.31 -9.56 5.37
CA PHE A 77 12.94 -8.40 6.18
C PHE A 77 13.94 -8.15 7.32
N THR A 78 14.33 -9.19 8.04
CA THR A 78 15.28 -9.08 9.15
C THR A 78 16.67 -8.67 8.64
N ALA A 79 17.17 -9.32 7.59
CA ALA A 79 18.45 -8.95 6.97
C ALA A 79 18.43 -7.52 6.44
N GLY A 80 17.33 -7.10 5.80
CA GLY A 80 17.15 -5.73 5.34
C GLY A 80 17.12 -4.72 6.51
N THR A 81 16.51 -5.07 7.63
CA THR A 81 16.51 -4.23 8.85
C THR A 81 17.93 -4.07 9.42
N VAL A 82 18.73 -5.14 9.42
CA VAL A 82 20.15 -5.07 9.81
C VAL A 82 20.94 -4.15 8.87
N LEU A 83 20.74 -4.26 7.55
CA LEU A 83 21.37 -3.36 6.58
C LEU A 83 20.95 -1.90 6.79
N CYS A 84 19.68 -1.65 7.13
CA CYS A 84 19.22 -0.29 7.47
C CYS A 84 19.95 0.26 8.70
N LEU A 85 20.14 -0.54 9.74
CA LEU A 85 20.89 -0.16 10.94
C LEU A 85 22.37 0.13 10.62
N LEU A 86 23.00 -0.73 9.83
CA LEU A 86 24.39 -0.52 9.37
C LEU A 86 24.49 0.75 8.52
N GLY A 87 23.54 0.97 7.60
CA GLY A 87 23.50 2.18 6.77
C GLY A 87 23.33 3.46 7.60
N ALA A 88 22.44 3.43 8.61
CA ALA A 88 22.27 4.55 9.54
C ALA A 88 23.52 4.78 10.40
N GLY A 89 24.12 3.71 10.94
CA GLY A 89 25.31 3.80 11.79
C GLY A 89 26.57 4.26 11.05
N THR A 90 26.70 3.96 9.76
CA THR A 90 27.84 4.36 8.91
C THR A 90 27.59 5.63 8.10
N GLY A 91 26.39 6.22 8.18
CA GLY A 91 25.99 7.36 7.34
C GLY A 91 25.88 7.01 5.84
N SER A 92 25.77 5.71 5.50
CA SER A 92 25.72 5.25 4.12
C SER A 92 24.30 5.18 3.60
N TYR A 93 23.88 6.20 2.85
CA TYR A 93 22.58 6.21 2.18
C TYR A 93 22.36 5.02 1.22
N PRO A 94 23.33 4.62 0.35
CA PRO A 94 23.13 3.46 -0.52
C PRO A 94 22.89 2.16 0.25
N LEU A 95 23.59 1.95 1.37
CA LEU A 95 23.42 0.77 2.21
C LEU A 95 22.04 0.75 2.89
N LEU A 96 21.61 1.90 3.39
CA LEU A 96 20.26 2.05 3.97
C LEU A 96 19.20 1.78 2.90
N LEU A 97 19.36 2.31 1.68
CA LEU A 97 18.43 2.11 0.58
C LEU A 97 18.35 0.62 0.17
N ALA A 98 19.48 -0.08 0.08
CA ALA A 98 19.54 -1.53 -0.16
C ALA A 98 18.83 -2.30 0.96
N GLY A 99 19.03 -1.90 2.22
CA GLY A 99 18.31 -2.44 3.37
C GLY A 99 16.80 -2.25 3.27
N ARG A 100 16.35 -1.07 2.85
CA ARG A 100 14.93 -0.78 2.63
C ARG A 100 14.33 -1.61 1.48
N ALA A 101 15.07 -1.79 0.38
CA ALA A 101 14.66 -2.66 -0.72
C ALA A 101 14.47 -4.11 -0.25
N LEU A 102 15.45 -4.63 0.46
CA LEU A 102 15.41 -6.00 0.99
C LEU A 102 14.30 -6.17 2.04
N SER A 103 14.13 -5.20 2.96
CA SER A 103 13.05 -5.20 3.94
C SER A 103 11.66 -5.16 3.26
N GLY A 104 11.54 -4.48 2.12
CA GLY A 104 10.30 -4.41 1.35
C GLY A 104 9.78 -5.77 0.89
N LEU A 105 10.68 -6.75 0.65
CA LEU A 105 10.30 -8.13 0.33
C LEU A 105 9.49 -8.79 1.45
N GLY A 106 9.62 -8.29 2.68
CA GLY A 106 8.80 -8.68 3.82
C GLY A 106 7.30 -8.46 3.63
N SER A 107 6.89 -7.57 2.71
CA SER A 107 5.47 -7.35 2.37
C SER A 107 4.77 -8.60 1.83
N GLY A 108 5.53 -9.58 1.34
CA GLY A 108 5.01 -10.92 1.01
C GLY A 108 4.36 -11.65 2.20
N VAL A 109 4.62 -11.23 3.42
CA VAL A 109 3.97 -11.75 4.63
C VAL A 109 2.44 -11.58 4.56
N PHE A 110 1.92 -10.48 4.00
CA PHE A 110 0.48 -10.21 3.98
C PHE A 110 -0.35 -11.29 3.25
N PRO A 111 -0.11 -11.62 1.97
CA PRO A 111 -0.86 -12.69 1.32
C PRO A 111 -0.65 -14.06 1.97
N LEU A 112 0.54 -14.33 2.49
CA LEU A 112 0.86 -15.58 3.17
C LEU A 112 0.09 -15.75 4.49
N THR A 113 -0.13 -14.68 5.26
CA THR A 113 -0.94 -14.73 6.48
C THR A 113 -2.39 -15.13 6.17
N PHE A 114 -2.97 -14.64 5.09
CA PHE A 114 -4.32 -15.04 4.65
C PHE A 114 -4.35 -16.48 4.17
N GLY A 115 -3.34 -16.93 3.42
CA GLY A 115 -3.20 -18.32 2.98
C GLY A 115 -3.10 -19.29 4.16
N ILE A 116 -2.24 -19.00 5.14
CA ILE A 116 -2.08 -19.83 6.35
C ILE A 116 -3.37 -19.82 7.18
N ALA A 117 -4.02 -18.68 7.35
CA ALA A 117 -5.27 -18.58 8.10
C ALA A 117 -6.37 -19.45 7.47
N ARG A 118 -6.49 -19.50 6.14
CA ARG A 118 -7.42 -20.36 5.43
C ARG A 118 -7.07 -21.85 5.55
N ALA A 119 -5.78 -22.19 5.48
CA ALA A 119 -5.34 -23.58 5.49
C ALA A 119 -5.28 -24.20 6.88
N ALA A 120 -5.00 -23.40 7.94
CA ALA A 120 -4.75 -23.89 9.29
C ALA A 120 -5.93 -23.70 10.27
N LEU A 121 -6.90 -22.84 9.95
CA LEU A 121 -8.02 -22.56 10.86
C LEU A 121 -9.32 -23.22 10.39
N PRO A 122 -10.17 -23.68 11.35
CA PRO A 122 -11.50 -24.16 11.03
C PRO A 122 -12.32 -23.11 10.29
N PRO A 123 -13.19 -23.49 9.32
CA PRO A 123 -13.97 -22.54 8.49
C PRO A 123 -14.71 -21.47 9.29
N ALA A 124 -15.29 -21.81 10.44
CA ALA A 124 -16.00 -20.87 11.31
C ALA A 124 -15.11 -19.76 11.90
N ARG A 125 -13.79 -19.96 12.00
CA ARG A 125 -12.84 -19.00 12.56
C ARG A 125 -12.11 -18.16 11.50
N GLN A 126 -12.10 -18.61 10.24
CA GLN A 126 -11.40 -17.94 9.14
C GLN A 126 -11.84 -16.48 8.92
N PRO A 127 -13.15 -16.14 8.83
CA PRO A 127 -13.56 -14.76 8.57
C PRO A 127 -13.08 -13.79 9.65
N ARG A 128 -13.15 -14.22 10.93
CA ARG A 128 -12.69 -13.40 12.06
C ARG A 128 -11.18 -13.21 12.04
N ALA A 129 -10.40 -14.25 11.72
CA ALA A 129 -8.94 -14.16 11.63
C ALA A 129 -8.51 -13.25 10.48
N ILE A 130 -9.13 -13.37 9.30
CA ILE A 130 -8.86 -12.54 8.12
C ILE A 130 -9.19 -11.06 8.42
N ALA A 131 -10.35 -10.79 9.02
CA ALA A 131 -10.72 -9.43 9.41
C ALA A 131 -9.70 -8.81 10.38
N LEU A 132 -9.24 -9.59 11.36
CA LEU A 132 -8.27 -9.14 12.35
C LEU A 132 -6.88 -8.92 11.75
N LEU A 133 -6.41 -9.80 10.86
CA LEU A 133 -5.17 -9.62 10.09
C LEU A 133 -5.22 -8.37 9.20
N SER A 134 -6.35 -8.11 8.56
CA SER A 134 -6.55 -6.87 7.77
C SER A 134 -6.52 -5.62 8.65
N ALA A 135 -7.13 -5.67 9.84
CA ALA A 135 -7.08 -4.54 10.79
C ALA A 135 -5.66 -4.27 11.30
N LEU A 136 -4.86 -5.32 11.51
CA LEU A 136 -3.47 -5.19 11.97
C LEU A 136 -2.55 -4.50 10.96
N THR A 137 -2.80 -4.64 9.66
CA THR A 137 -2.03 -3.87 8.66
C THR A 137 -2.26 -2.37 8.83
N GLY A 138 -3.50 -1.97 9.11
CA GLY A 138 -3.85 -0.58 9.43
C GLY A 138 -3.22 -0.10 10.74
N ILE A 139 -3.34 -0.90 11.80
CA ILE A 139 -2.77 -0.59 13.13
C ILE A 139 -1.24 -0.48 13.04
N GLY A 140 -0.57 -1.41 12.36
CA GLY A 140 0.88 -1.38 12.18
C GLY A 140 1.34 -0.13 11.43
N GLY A 141 0.67 0.19 10.32
CA GLY A 141 0.93 1.43 9.58
C GLY A 141 0.73 2.68 10.43
N ALA A 142 -0.30 2.71 11.24
CA ALA A 142 -0.58 3.78 12.19
C ALA A 142 0.53 3.93 13.26
N LEU A 143 0.93 2.82 13.86
CA LEU A 143 2.00 2.79 14.86
C LEU A 143 3.32 3.29 14.29
N GLY A 144 3.71 2.83 13.08
CA GLY A 144 4.93 3.29 12.43
C GLY A 144 4.94 4.80 12.21
N MET A 145 3.82 5.36 11.76
CA MET A 145 3.68 6.79 11.50
C MET A 145 3.83 7.63 12.78
N VAL A 146 3.16 7.23 13.87
CA VAL A 146 3.21 7.94 15.15
C VAL A 146 4.57 7.81 15.83
N LEU A 147 5.16 6.61 15.82
CA LEU A 147 6.45 6.34 16.46
C LEU A 147 7.63 6.91 15.68
N SER A 148 7.50 7.14 14.38
CA SER A 148 8.55 7.65 13.50
C SER A 148 9.25 8.89 14.06
N GLY A 149 8.48 9.92 14.42
CA GLY A 149 9.00 11.18 14.94
C GLY A 149 9.74 11.02 16.29
N PRO A 150 9.11 10.46 17.34
CA PRO A 150 9.76 10.21 18.62
C PRO A 150 11.02 9.35 18.51
N LEU A 151 11.00 8.29 17.72
CA LEU A 151 12.17 7.41 17.53
C LEU A 151 13.33 8.14 16.85
N ALA A 152 13.04 8.89 15.78
CA ALA A 152 14.04 9.69 15.09
C ALA A 152 14.58 10.83 15.97
N GLY A 153 13.70 11.47 16.74
CA GLY A 153 14.09 12.57 17.65
C GLY A 153 14.97 12.11 18.81
N ALA A 154 14.79 10.87 19.30
CA ALA A 154 15.57 10.34 20.42
C ALA A 154 16.90 9.70 19.96
N TRP A 155 16.92 9.01 18.85
CA TRP A 155 18.04 8.15 18.42
C TRP A 155 18.42 8.32 16.94
N GLY A 156 17.99 9.42 16.29
CA GLY A 156 18.27 9.69 14.89
C GLY A 156 17.73 8.64 13.93
N THR A 157 18.32 8.55 12.74
CA THR A 157 17.93 7.58 11.71
C THR A 157 17.99 6.12 12.21
N GLY A 158 18.99 5.78 13.04
CA GLY A 158 19.12 4.45 13.61
C GLY A 158 17.94 4.05 14.50
N GLY A 159 17.36 5.03 15.21
CA GLY A 159 16.20 4.85 16.09
C GLY A 159 14.97 4.28 15.37
N LEU A 160 14.83 4.54 14.07
CA LEU A 160 13.71 4.03 13.28
C LEU A 160 13.75 2.50 13.10
N PHE A 161 14.94 1.92 13.10
CA PHE A 161 15.14 0.50 12.78
C PHE A 161 15.47 -0.35 14.00
N TRP A 162 16.03 0.23 15.06
CA TRP A 162 16.39 -0.49 16.28
C TRP A 162 15.21 -1.28 16.89
N PRO A 163 14.01 -0.71 17.10
CA PRO A 163 12.89 -1.44 17.66
C PRO A 163 12.32 -2.49 16.70
N LEU A 164 12.53 -2.32 15.39
CA LEU A 164 12.06 -3.28 14.38
C LEU A 164 12.88 -4.56 14.37
N LEU A 165 14.18 -4.52 14.73
CA LEU A 165 15.04 -5.71 14.68
C LEU A 165 14.59 -6.81 15.66
N PRO A 166 14.38 -6.56 16.97
CA PRO A 166 13.88 -7.60 17.87
C PRO A 166 12.49 -8.10 17.48
N LEU A 167 11.60 -7.22 16.96
CA LEU A 167 10.29 -7.62 16.45
C LEU A 167 10.40 -8.49 15.19
N ALA A 168 11.35 -8.21 14.30
CA ALA A 168 11.63 -9.00 13.11
C ALA A 168 12.16 -10.40 13.50
N LEU A 169 13.13 -10.47 14.41
CA LEU A 169 13.67 -11.72 14.93
C LEU A 169 12.60 -12.54 15.65
N LEU A 170 11.80 -11.91 16.49
CA LEU A 170 10.67 -12.58 17.16
C LEU A 170 9.68 -13.13 16.13
N SER A 171 9.31 -12.32 15.12
CA SER A 171 8.39 -12.74 14.05
C SER A 171 8.96 -13.94 13.27
N LEU A 172 10.26 -13.93 12.97
CA LEU A 172 10.95 -15.03 12.28
C LEU A 172 10.96 -16.32 13.14
N LEU A 173 11.30 -16.20 14.43
CA LEU A 173 11.28 -17.32 15.37
C LEU A 173 9.87 -17.90 15.53
N LEU A 174 8.86 -17.04 15.68
CA LEU A 174 7.48 -17.48 15.81
C LEU A 174 6.95 -18.13 14.53
N ALA A 175 7.34 -17.64 13.35
CA ALA A 175 6.99 -18.24 12.07
C ALA A 175 7.58 -19.66 11.90
N ALA A 176 8.70 -19.94 12.53
CA ALA A 176 9.26 -21.30 12.58
C ALA A 176 8.35 -22.31 13.31
N GLY A 177 7.48 -21.85 14.22
CA GLY A 177 6.47 -22.66 14.89
C GLY A 177 5.15 -22.85 14.14
N LEU A 178 4.98 -22.22 12.95
CA LEU A 178 3.77 -22.37 12.15
C LEU A 178 3.63 -23.81 11.60
N PRO A 179 2.40 -24.34 11.50
CA PRO A 179 2.18 -25.64 10.89
C PRO A 179 2.60 -25.65 9.41
N ARG A 180 3.07 -26.80 8.94
CA ARG A 180 3.32 -27.01 7.52
C ARG A 180 1.97 -27.17 6.80
N THR A 181 1.46 -26.08 6.25
CA THR A 181 0.17 -26.04 5.57
C THR A 181 0.35 -25.90 4.06
N GLY A 182 -0.54 -26.53 3.33
CA GLY A 182 -0.58 -26.51 1.86
C GLY A 182 0.11 -27.73 1.25
N THR A 183 -0.63 -28.45 0.38
CA THR A 183 -0.05 -29.36 -0.58
C THR A 183 0.56 -28.52 -1.68
N PRO A 184 1.85 -28.69 -2.02
CA PRO A 184 2.47 -27.94 -3.09
C PRO A 184 1.68 -28.13 -4.40
N ALA A 185 1.05 -27.08 -4.88
CA ALA A 185 0.46 -27.05 -6.19
C ALA A 185 1.57 -26.73 -7.20
N GLY A 186 1.74 -27.57 -8.25
CA GLY A 186 2.70 -27.27 -9.30
C GLY A 186 2.40 -25.93 -9.96
N GLY A 187 3.40 -25.28 -10.54
CA GLY A 187 3.23 -24.00 -11.22
C GLY A 187 4.56 -23.34 -11.55
N ARG A 188 4.51 -22.17 -12.19
CA ARG A 188 5.67 -21.32 -12.48
C ARG A 188 5.38 -19.91 -11.95
N VAL A 189 6.42 -19.23 -11.49
CA VAL A 189 6.36 -17.81 -11.15
C VAL A 189 6.78 -17.02 -12.39
N ASP A 190 6.04 -16.02 -12.76
CA ASP A 190 6.44 -15.08 -13.80
C ASP A 190 7.47 -14.08 -13.25
N LEU A 191 8.72 -14.53 -13.17
CA LEU A 191 9.84 -13.71 -12.72
C LEU A 191 10.14 -12.60 -13.74
N LEU A 192 9.95 -12.88 -15.04
CA LEU A 192 10.18 -11.89 -16.10
C LEU A 192 9.17 -10.74 -15.99
N GLY A 193 7.87 -11.06 -15.87
CA GLY A 193 6.84 -10.04 -15.63
C GLY A 193 7.09 -9.22 -14.37
N ALA A 194 7.52 -9.86 -13.28
CA ALA A 194 7.87 -9.16 -12.04
C ALA A 194 9.05 -8.18 -12.22
N LEU A 195 10.10 -8.58 -12.94
CA LEU A 195 11.26 -7.72 -13.22
C LEU A 195 10.89 -6.57 -14.16
N LEU A 196 10.08 -6.82 -15.18
CA LEU A 196 9.60 -5.78 -16.10
C LEU A 196 8.72 -4.76 -15.38
N LEU A 197 7.81 -5.22 -14.52
CA LEU A 197 6.98 -4.33 -13.68
C LEU A 197 7.84 -3.48 -12.73
N ALA A 198 8.78 -4.12 -12.02
CA ALA A 198 9.71 -3.41 -11.13
C ALA A 198 10.53 -2.36 -11.89
N GLY A 199 11.10 -2.73 -13.03
CA GLY A 199 11.88 -1.83 -13.88
C GLY A 199 11.05 -0.65 -14.40
N ALA A 200 9.82 -0.90 -14.88
CA ALA A 200 8.91 0.15 -15.33
C ALA A 200 8.56 1.15 -14.22
N LEU A 201 8.24 0.65 -13.02
CA LEU A 201 7.94 1.49 -11.87
C LEU A 201 9.18 2.29 -11.41
N VAL A 202 10.35 1.66 -11.34
CA VAL A 202 11.61 2.36 -10.98
C VAL A 202 11.91 3.47 -11.98
N ALA A 203 11.87 3.19 -13.28
CA ALA A 203 12.14 4.17 -14.33
C ALA A 203 11.15 5.34 -14.26
N GLY A 204 9.84 5.08 -14.09
CA GLY A 204 8.82 6.12 -13.93
C GLY A 204 9.04 6.98 -12.68
N LEU A 205 9.40 6.37 -11.55
CA LEU A 205 9.68 7.09 -10.31
C LEU A 205 10.98 7.90 -10.37
N LEU A 206 12.01 7.41 -11.08
CA LEU A 206 13.24 8.17 -11.35
C LEU A 206 12.95 9.43 -12.16
N LEU A 207 12.09 9.35 -13.17
CA LEU A 207 11.67 10.55 -13.94
C LEU A 207 11.00 11.59 -13.02
N ILE A 208 10.10 11.18 -12.16
CA ILE A 208 9.42 12.09 -11.22
C ILE A 208 10.42 12.70 -10.23
N SER A 209 11.32 11.88 -9.68
CA SER A 209 12.27 12.28 -8.65
C SER A 209 13.43 13.13 -9.19
N GLN A 210 13.97 12.78 -10.35
CA GLN A 210 15.23 13.31 -10.87
C GLN A 210 15.10 14.12 -12.17
N GLY A 211 13.96 14.05 -12.86
CA GLY A 211 13.80 14.66 -14.18
C GLY A 211 14.12 16.15 -14.20
N ARG A 212 13.80 16.88 -13.12
CA ARG A 212 14.18 18.31 -13.00
C ARG A 212 15.67 18.52 -12.79
N SER A 213 16.31 17.73 -11.93
CA SER A 213 17.73 17.88 -11.60
C SER A 213 18.62 17.51 -12.79
N TRP A 214 18.23 16.50 -13.57
CA TRP A 214 18.93 16.13 -14.80
C TRP A 214 18.64 17.06 -15.97
N GLY A 215 17.50 17.77 -15.94
CA GLY A 215 16.92 18.53 -17.06
C GLY A 215 16.01 17.66 -17.92
N TRP A 216 14.80 18.15 -18.20
CA TRP A 216 13.78 17.39 -18.92
C TRP A 216 14.16 17.00 -20.36
N THR A 217 15.06 17.73 -20.99
CA THR A 217 15.57 17.50 -22.35
C THR A 217 16.92 16.79 -22.36
N ALA A 218 17.51 16.49 -21.22
CA ALA A 218 18.80 15.81 -21.14
C ALA A 218 18.72 14.38 -21.72
N PRO A 219 19.78 13.90 -22.41
CA PRO A 219 19.79 12.55 -22.98
C PRO A 219 19.47 11.44 -21.96
N VAL A 220 19.96 11.57 -20.72
CA VAL A 220 19.68 10.60 -19.64
C VAL A 220 18.19 10.56 -19.29
N THR A 221 17.53 11.73 -19.21
CA THR A 221 16.09 11.81 -18.90
C THR A 221 15.26 11.22 -20.02
N CYS A 222 15.61 11.53 -21.27
CA CYS A 222 14.96 10.93 -22.44
C CYS A 222 15.17 9.40 -22.49
N ALA A 223 16.38 8.92 -22.19
CA ALA A 223 16.65 7.49 -22.15
C ALA A 223 15.84 6.77 -21.08
N VAL A 224 15.73 7.35 -19.87
CA VAL A 224 14.92 6.79 -18.78
C VAL A 224 13.42 6.82 -19.12
N ALA A 225 12.94 7.87 -19.81
CA ALA A 225 11.56 7.96 -20.28
C ALA A 225 11.24 6.86 -21.30
N VAL A 226 12.12 6.68 -22.28
CA VAL A 226 12.00 5.60 -23.28
C VAL A 226 12.05 4.24 -22.58
N ALA A 227 12.98 4.02 -21.64
CA ALA A 227 13.06 2.78 -20.88
C ALA A 227 11.77 2.50 -20.09
N ALA A 228 11.18 3.50 -19.43
CA ALA A 228 9.92 3.36 -18.70
C ALA A 228 8.79 2.90 -19.63
N VAL A 229 8.67 3.49 -20.82
CA VAL A 229 7.66 3.11 -21.81
C VAL A 229 7.92 1.71 -22.32
N LEU A 230 9.15 1.39 -22.74
CA LEU A 230 9.51 0.08 -23.28
C LEU A 230 9.30 -1.04 -22.27
N LEU A 231 9.70 -0.84 -21.01
CA LEU A 231 9.50 -1.81 -19.93
C LEU A 231 8.01 -2.02 -19.64
N THR A 232 7.20 -0.95 -19.65
CA THR A 232 5.75 -1.06 -19.48
C THR A 232 5.12 -1.85 -20.63
N VAL A 233 5.48 -1.54 -21.88
CA VAL A 233 4.99 -2.26 -23.06
C VAL A 233 5.43 -3.72 -23.04
N ALA A 234 6.71 -3.98 -22.74
CA ALA A 234 7.24 -5.34 -22.61
C ALA A 234 6.51 -6.12 -21.51
N PHE A 235 6.25 -5.53 -20.35
CA PHE A 235 5.44 -6.10 -19.28
C PHE A 235 4.05 -6.52 -19.80
N LEU A 236 3.32 -5.59 -20.44
CA LEU A 236 1.98 -5.87 -20.96
C LEU A 236 1.96 -6.97 -22.05
N VAL A 237 3.01 -7.04 -22.87
CA VAL A 237 3.15 -8.07 -23.91
C VAL A 237 3.44 -9.43 -23.30
N VAL A 238 4.36 -9.49 -22.31
CA VAL A 238 4.73 -10.73 -21.61
C VAL A 238 3.53 -11.29 -20.85
N GLU A 239 2.85 -10.46 -20.06
CA GLU A 239 1.67 -10.85 -19.28
C GLU A 239 0.54 -11.44 -20.13
N ARG A 240 0.39 -10.99 -21.39
CA ARG A 240 -0.61 -11.53 -22.33
C ARG A 240 -0.22 -12.87 -22.91
N ARG A 241 1.05 -13.28 -22.84
CA ARG A 241 1.59 -14.47 -23.49
C ARG A 241 1.96 -15.59 -22.53
N VAL A 242 2.19 -15.25 -21.26
CA VAL A 242 2.62 -16.23 -20.24
C VAL A 242 1.40 -17.03 -19.74
N PRO A 243 1.51 -18.38 -19.65
CA PRO A 243 0.40 -19.24 -19.20
C PRO A 243 -0.03 -18.98 -17.73
N ALA A 244 0.87 -18.45 -16.91
CA ALA A 244 0.60 -18.13 -15.51
C ALA A 244 1.06 -16.68 -15.22
N PRO A 245 0.32 -15.66 -15.69
CA PRO A 245 0.69 -14.27 -15.56
C PRO A 245 0.68 -13.83 -14.10
N LEU A 246 1.51 -12.82 -13.79
CA LEU A 246 1.50 -12.13 -12.50
C LEU A 246 0.19 -11.36 -12.32
N LEU A 247 -0.26 -10.73 -13.42
CA LEU A 247 -1.50 -9.96 -13.51
C LEU A 247 -2.33 -10.45 -14.71
N ASP A 248 -3.51 -11.03 -14.46
CA ASP A 248 -4.44 -11.37 -15.52
C ASP A 248 -5.00 -10.09 -16.17
N ILE A 249 -4.40 -9.66 -17.28
CA ILE A 249 -4.76 -8.41 -17.97
C ILE A 249 -6.24 -8.45 -18.41
N ALA A 250 -6.78 -9.58 -18.82
CA ALA A 250 -8.16 -9.69 -19.26
C ALA A 250 -9.15 -9.38 -18.14
N LEU A 251 -8.86 -9.86 -16.91
CA LEU A 251 -9.63 -9.54 -15.72
C LEU A 251 -9.52 -8.05 -15.38
N HIS A 252 -8.31 -7.50 -15.42
CA HIS A 252 -8.03 -6.13 -14.95
C HIS A 252 -8.42 -5.04 -15.95
N THR A 253 -8.66 -5.39 -17.24
CA THR A 253 -9.22 -4.47 -18.23
C THR A 253 -10.74 -4.40 -18.21
N ARG A 254 -11.45 -5.26 -17.48
CA ARG A 254 -12.90 -5.12 -17.27
C ARG A 254 -13.17 -3.75 -16.62
N ARG A 255 -14.10 -2.98 -17.18
CA ARG A 255 -14.35 -1.57 -16.80
C ARG A 255 -14.50 -1.36 -15.27
N ALA A 256 -15.25 -2.22 -14.59
CA ALA A 256 -15.44 -2.12 -13.14
C ALA A 256 -14.13 -2.29 -12.36
N VAL A 257 -13.34 -3.29 -12.74
CA VAL A 257 -12.06 -3.63 -12.11
C VAL A 257 -11.01 -2.54 -12.39
N ALA A 258 -10.90 -2.11 -13.65
CA ALA A 258 -9.99 -1.05 -14.08
C ALA A 258 -10.25 0.28 -13.36
N LEU A 259 -11.51 0.71 -13.28
CA LEU A 259 -11.88 1.94 -12.56
C LEU A 259 -11.60 1.83 -11.04
N THR A 260 -11.79 0.66 -10.45
CA THR A 260 -11.48 0.41 -9.03
C THR A 260 -9.96 0.49 -8.78
N HIS A 261 -9.14 -0.09 -9.68
CA HIS A 261 -7.68 0.00 -9.58
C HIS A 261 -7.17 1.42 -9.82
N LEU A 262 -7.73 2.13 -10.80
CA LEU A 262 -7.37 3.53 -11.03
C LEU A 262 -7.74 4.41 -9.83
N SER A 263 -8.89 4.17 -9.20
CA SER A 263 -9.26 4.82 -7.93
C SER A 263 -8.27 4.50 -6.81
N ALA A 264 -7.78 3.25 -6.74
CA ALA A 264 -6.77 2.85 -5.76
C ALA A 264 -5.42 3.56 -5.99
N VAL A 265 -5.00 3.74 -7.25
CA VAL A 265 -3.80 4.53 -7.60
C VAL A 265 -3.96 5.98 -7.17
N LEU A 266 -5.07 6.64 -7.53
CA LEU A 266 -5.31 8.06 -7.21
C LEU A 266 -5.39 8.28 -5.69
N ILE A 267 -6.12 7.45 -4.97
CA ILE A 267 -6.23 7.53 -3.51
C ILE A 267 -4.88 7.23 -2.86
N GLY A 268 -4.16 6.22 -3.32
CA GLY A 268 -2.81 5.92 -2.85
C GLY A 268 -1.87 7.10 -3.07
N CYS A 269 -1.89 7.71 -4.25
CA CYS A 269 -1.08 8.87 -4.61
C CYS A 269 -1.40 10.07 -3.71
N ALA A 270 -2.66 10.46 -3.58
CA ALA A 270 -3.08 11.58 -2.75
C ALA A 270 -2.74 11.36 -1.27
N MET A 271 -2.99 10.15 -0.77
CA MET A 271 -2.72 9.79 0.61
C MET A 271 -1.23 9.88 0.97
N PHE A 272 -0.40 9.12 0.26
CA PHE A 272 1.03 9.08 0.61
C PHE A 272 1.73 10.39 0.27
N GLY A 273 1.22 11.16 -0.71
CA GLY A 273 1.63 12.54 -0.94
C GLY A 273 1.36 13.42 0.28
N ALA A 274 0.14 13.41 0.80
CA ALA A 274 -0.24 14.18 1.99
C ALA A 274 0.56 13.77 3.24
N ILE A 275 0.67 12.46 3.48
CA ILE A 275 1.43 11.92 4.63
C ILE A 275 2.93 12.24 4.52
N THR A 276 3.47 12.44 3.33
CA THR A 276 4.85 12.90 3.12
C THR A 276 4.98 14.40 3.35
N LEU A 277 4.02 15.20 2.85
CA LEU A 277 4.06 16.66 2.92
C LEU A 277 3.84 17.19 4.34
N LEU A 278 2.90 16.61 5.09
CA LEU A 278 2.56 17.09 6.44
C LEU A 278 3.76 17.10 7.39
N PRO A 279 4.53 16.01 7.57
CA PRO A 279 5.72 16.02 8.39
C PRO A 279 6.84 16.93 7.86
N MET A 280 6.99 17.04 6.54
CA MET A 280 7.98 17.91 5.92
C MET A 280 7.68 19.37 6.25
N LEU A 281 6.43 19.82 6.06
CA LEU A 281 6.02 21.19 6.38
C LEU A 281 6.11 21.46 7.89
N ALA A 282 5.70 20.51 8.72
CA ALA A 282 5.74 20.64 10.18
C ALA A 282 7.16 20.86 10.71
N GLN A 283 8.17 20.20 10.11
CA GLN A 283 9.58 20.30 10.51
C GLN A 283 10.35 21.42 9.80
N THR A 284 9.79 22.00 8.73
CA THR A 284 10.41 23.14 8.05
C THR A 284 10.56 24.33 9.02
N PRO A 285 11.72 25.02 9.03
CA PRO A 285 11.96 26.15 9.92
C PRO A 285 10.89 27.24 9.85
N ALA A 286 10.74 27.98 10.95
CA ALA A 286 9.80 29.10 11.04
C ALA A 286 10.05 30.13 9.93
N GLY A 287 8.99 30.62 9.35
CA GLY A 287 8.98 31.50 8.18
C GLY A 287 7.76 31.16 7.30
N TYR A 288 7.65 29.90 6.89
CA TYR A 288 6.46 29.30 6.31
C TYR A 288 6.19 27.89 6.83
N GLY A 289 7.15 27.24 7.48
CA GLY A 289 6.97 26.00 8.24
C GLY A 289 6.68 26.27 9.71
N LEU A 290 6.47 25.21 10.48
CA LEU A 290 6.10 25.28 11.89
C LEU A 290 7.28 25.08 12.84
N GLY A 291 8.46 24.69 12.36
CA GLY A 291 9.65 24.44 13.17
C GLY A 291 9.47 23.36 14.24
N LEU A 292 8.53 22.43 14.06
CA LEU A 292 8.26 21.39 15.03
C LEU A 292 9.43 20.40 15.12
N SER A 293 9.68 19.91 16.34
CA SER A 293 10.59 18.79 16.54
C SER A 293 10.04 17.51 15.86
N PRO A 294 10.89 16.52 15.55
CA PRO A 294 10.44 15.23 15.04
C PRO A 294 9.39 14.57 15.94
N SER A 295 9.56 14.63 17.25
CA SER A 295 8.59 14.12 18.23
C SER A 295 7.27 14.87 18.19
N GLY A 296 7.29 16.21 18.11
CA GLY A 296 6.10 17.04 17.94
C GLY A 296 5.35 16.70 16.64
N THR A 297 6.09 16.44 15.56
CA THR A 297 5.53 15.99 14.29
C THR A 297 4.87 14.62 14.41
N GLY A 298 5.49 13.66 15.12
CA GLY A 298 4.87 12.35 15.38
C GLY A 298 3.54 12.47 16.14
N LEU A 299 3.48 13.35 17.16
CA LEU A 299 2.25 13.66 17.89
C LEU A 299 1.19 14.31 16.99
N LEU A 300 1.59 15.17 16.06
CA LEU A 300 0.70 15.77 15.08
C LEU A 300 0.02 14.73 14.16
N MET A 301 0.63 13.54 13.98
CA MET A 301 0.02 12.45 13.19
C MET A 301 -1.00 11.62 13.99
N VAL A 302 -1.04 11.73 15.33
CA VAL A 302 -1.99 10.97 16.16
C VAL A 302 -3.46 11.22 15.77
N PRO A 303 -3.94 12.45 15.55
CA PRO A 303 -5.31 12.69 15.10
C PRO A 303 -5.65 11.95 13.81
N THR A 304 -4.75 11.92 12.83
CA THR A 304 -4.94 11.20 11.56
C THR A 304 -5.16 9.70 11.80
N VAL A 305 -4.34 9.11 12.64
CA VAL A 305 -4.41 7.68 12.96
C VAL A 305 -5.67 7.34 13.74
N VAL A 306 -5.99 8.11 14.77
CA VAL A 306 -7.16 7.90 15.61
C VAL A 306 -8.44 7.98 14.77
N THR A 307 -8.59 9.04 13.98
CA THR A 307 -9.78 9.19 13.11
C THR A 307 -9.87 8.11 12.04
N MET A 308 -8.75 7.70 11.44
CA MET A 308 -8.72 6.59 10.48
C MET A 308 -9.27 5.30 11.11
N LEU A 309 -8.83 4.95 12.32
CA LEU A 309 -9.29 3.75 13.02
C LEU A 309 -10.75 3.84 13.45
N LEU A 310 -11.19 5.00 13.96
CA LEU A 310 -12.57 5.20 14.43
C LEU A 310 -13.58 5.25 13.29
N VAL A 311 -13.18 5.75 12.12
CA VAL A 311 -14.09 5.95 10.98
C VAL A 311 -14.15 4.73 10.07
N SER A 312 -13.10 3.89 9.97
CA SER A 312 -13.10 2.68 9.15
C SER A 312 -14.34 1.78 9.38
N PRO A 313 -14.83 1.53 10.61
CA PRO A 313 -16.05 0.74 10.86
C PRO A 313 -17.35 1.40 10.38
N LEU A 314 -17.33 2.68 10.03
CA LEU A 314 -18.51 3.37 9.49
C LEU A 314 -18.68 3.11 7.99
N ALA A 315 -17.64 2.70 7.27
CA ALA A 315 -17.69 2.45 5.83
C ALA A 315 -18.78 1.42 5.44
N PRO A 316 -18.95 0.26 6.14
CA PRO A 316 -20.06 -0.67 5.87
C PRO A 316 -21.45 -0.05 6.11
N ARG A 317 -21.60 0.84 7.10
CA ARG A 317 -22.88 1.52 7.38
C ARG A 317 -23.21 2.52 6.27
N LEU A 318 -22.23 3.33 5.82
CA LEU A 318 -22.41 4.22 4.68
C LEU A 318 -22.76 3.45 3.41
N ARG A 319 -22.09 2.31 3.18
CA ARG A 319 -22.38 1.41 2.08
C ARG A 319 -23.83 0.90 2.10
N GLY A 320 -24.30 0.45 3.25
CA GLY A 320 -25.67 -0.06 3.40
C GLY A 320 -26.74 1.02 3.17
N ARG A 321 -26.44 2.29 3.49
CA ARG A 321 -27.40 3.41 3.37
C ARG A 321 -27.33 4.13 2.02
N PHE A 322 -26.16 4.28 1.43
CA PHE A 322 -25.91 5.12 0.25
C PHE A 322 -25.29 4.37 -0.94
N GLY A 323 -25.15 3.04 -0.82
CA GLY A 323 -24.57 2.19 -1.87
C GLY A 323 -23.05 2.01 -1.76
N SER A 324 -22.52 1.02 -2.51
CA SER A 324 -21.14 0.55 -2.40
C SER A 324 -20.08 1.61 -2.72
N ARG A 325 -20.41 2.61 -3.53
CA ARG A 325 -19.52 3.70 -3.94
C ARG A 325 -19.38 4.81 -2.92
N ALA A 326 -20.42 4.99 -2.06
CA ALA A 326 -20.52 6.14 -1.17
C ALA A 326 -19.33 6.32 -0.22
N PRO A 327 -18.79 5.28 0.45
CA PRO A 327 -17.66 5.45 1.35
C PRO A 327 -16.39 5.92 0.62
N LEU A 328 -16.12 5.38 -0.59
CA LEU A 328 -14.96 5.77 -1.37
C LEU A 328 -15.09 7.20 -1.90
N ALA A 329 -16.27 7.57 -2.43
CA ALA A 329 -16.54 8.92 -2.91
C ALA A 329 -16.47 9.95 -1.77
N ALA A 330 -17.04 9.62 -0.59
CA ALA A 330 -16.95 10.47 0.59
C ALA A 330 -15.50 10.63 1.07
N GLY A 331 -14.74 9.53 1.13
CA GLY A 331 -13.32 9.56 1.47
C GLY A 331 -12.51 10.44 0.52
N ALA A 332 -12.71 10.30 -0.80
CA ALA A 332 -12.03 11.11 -1.80
C ALA A 332 -12.40 12.61 -1.68
N ALA A 333 -13.69 12.93 -1.45
CA ALA A 333 -14.14 14.30 -1.26
C ALA A 333 -13.54 14.93 0.00
N VAL A 334 -13.53 14.22 1.13
CA VAL A 334 -12.92 14.69 2.39
C VAL A 334 -11.41 14.88 2.22
N ALA A 335 -10.71 13.99 1.49
CA ALA A 335 -9.29 14.17 1.18
C ALA A 335 -9.05 15.44 0.36
N ALA A 336 -9.88 15.69 -0.67
CA ALA A 336 -9.79 16.92 -1.45
C ALA A 336 -10.00 18.17 -0.61
N VAL A 337 -10.99 18.17 0.30
CA VAL A 337 -11.23 19.28 1.24
C VAL A 337 -10.03 19.51 2.17
N ALA A 338 -9.48 18.44 2.77
CA ALA A 338 -8.32 18.54 3.65
C ALA A 338 -7.10 19.14 2.94
N LEU A 339 -6.82 18.69 1.73
CA LEU A 339 -5.69 19.16 0.93
C LEU A 339 -5.89 20.58 0.40
N THR A 340 -7.12 20.95 0.04
CA THR A 340 -7.48 22.34 -0.34
C THR A 340 -7.31 23.27 0.87
N GLN A 341 -7.74 22.85 2.06
CA GLN A 341 -7.55 23.61 3.29
C GLN A 341 -6.05 23.85 3.56
N LEU A 342 -5.19 22.83 3.36
CA LEU A 342 -3.74 22.99 3.51
C LEU A 342 -3.12 23.89 2.44
N ALA A 343 -3.64 23.88 1.21
CA ALA A 343 -3.19 24.80 0.18
C ALA A 343 -3.51 26.27 0.50
N LEU A 344 -4.60 26.52 1.24
CA LEU A 344 -5.08 27.86 1.59
C LEU A 344 -4.62 28.32 2.97
N ALA A 345 -4.45 27.40 3.93
CA ALA A 345 -4.11 27.68 5.30
C ALA A 345 -3.28 26.56 5.91
N HIS A 346 -2.01 26.84 6.22
CA HIS A 346 -1.04 25.87 6.75
C HIS A 346 0.00 26.50 7.69
N ASP A 347 -0.19 27.74 8.08
CA ASP A 347 0.73 28.55 8.88
C ASP A 347 0.65 28.28 10.40
N ARG A 348 -0.31 27.46 10.85
CA ARG A 348 -0.52 27.16 12.27
C ARG A 348 -0.64 25.65 12.52
N VAL A 349 -0.17 25.23 13.71
CA VAL A 349 -0.23 23.81 14.12
C VAL A 349 -1.66 23.25 14.05
N TRP A 350 -2.68 24.02 14.41
CA TRP A 350 -4.05 23.54 14.37
C TRP A 350 -4.58 23.35 12.93
N HIS A 351 -4.06 24.09 11.92
CA HIS A 351 -4.40 23.83 10.52
C HIS A 351 -3.97 22.43 10.09
N LEU A 352 -2.76 22.02 10.46
CA LEU A 352 -2.24 20.69 10.18
C LEU A 352 -2.97 19.62 10.98
N ALA A 353 -3.34 19.93 12.24
CA ALA A 353 -4.12 19.00 13.07
C ALA A 353 -5.52 18.74 12.49
N VAL A 354 -6.23 19.80 12.04
CA VAL A 354 -7.53 19.66 11.37
C VAL A 354 -7.39 18.90 10.05
N ALA A 355 -6.39 19.21 9.24
CA ALA A 355 -6.10 18.46 8.02
C ALA A 355 -5.78 17.00 8.33
N GLY A 356 -5.04 16.72 9.40
CA GLY A 356 -4.77 15.37 9.88
C GLY A 356 -6.06 14.62 10.25
N LEU A 357 -6.97 15.24 11.00
CA LEU A 357 -8.29 14.66 11.32
C LEU A 357 -9.07 14.31 10.04
N LEU A 358 -9.19 15.26 9.12
CA LEU A 358 -9.91 15.07 7.85
C LEU A 358 -9.25 13.98 7.00
N THR A 359 -7.93 13.96 6.93
CA THR A 359 -7.16 12.96 6.20
C THR A 359 -7.36 11.55 6.78
N GLY A 360 -7.42 11.45 8.12
CA GLY A 360 -7.76 10.19 8.79
C GLY A 360 -9.16 9.69 8.45
N VAL A 361 -10.16 10.58 8.44
CA VAL A 361 -11.52 10.26 7.98
C VAL A 361 -11.51 9.77 6.54
N ALA A 362 -10.83 10.50 5.66
CA ALA A 362 -10.73 10.18 4.23
C ALA A 362 -10.16 8.77 4.00
N TYR A 363 -9.05 8.45 4.67
CA TYR A 363 -8.36 7.17 4.47
C TYR A 363 -9.06 6.01 5.14
N GLY A 364 -9.66 6.23 6.31
CA GLY A 364 -10.49 5.21 6.98
C GLY A 364 -11.64 4.74 6.09
N LEU A 365 -12.34 5.67 5.43
CA LEU A 365 -13.42 5.36 4.50
C LEU A 365 -12.90 4.73 3.20
N ALA A 366 -11.85 5.31 2.60
CA ALA A 366 -11.34 4.87 1.30
C ALA A 366 -10.75 3.45 1.35
N PHE A 367 -9.94 3.12 2.36
CA PHE A 367 -9.36 1.79 2.49
C PHE A 367 -10.38 0.69 2.71
N ALA A 368 -11.35 0.94 3.60
CA ALA A 368 -12.42 -0.01 3.83
C ALA A 368 -13.29 -0.23 2.58
N ALA A 369 -13.49 0.82 1.77
CA ALA A 369 -14.29 0.76 0.55
C ALA A 369 -13.56 0.08 -0.61
N LEU A 370 -12.27 0.35 -0.83
CA LEU A 370 -11.50 -0.23 -1.94
C LEU A 370 -11.52 -1.75 -1.92
N GLY A 371 -11.30 -2.36 -0.74
CA GLY A 371 -11.37 -3.81 -0.60
C GLY A 371 -12.73 -4.39 -0.96
N SER A 372 -13.82 -3.76 -0.52
CA SER A 372 -15.18 -4.24 -0.80
C SER A 372 -15.58 -4.06 -2.27
N LEU A 373 -15.19 -2.95 -2.90
CA LEU A 373 -15.49 -2.69 -4.32
C LEU A 373 -14.80 -3.69 -5.26
N VAL A 374 -13.57 -4.09 -4.93
CA VAL A 374 -12.87 -5.12 -5.70
C VAL A 374 -13.60 -6.45 -5.62
N VAL A 375 -14.01 -6.86 -4.41
CA VAL A 375 -14.74 -8.12 -4.20
C VAL A 375 -16.07 -8.14 -4.96
N GLU A 376 -16.77 -7.00 -5.04
CA GLU A 376 -18.02 -6.88 -5.80
C GLU A 376 -17.84 -6.88 -7.32
N ALA A 377 -16.67 -6.48 -7.79
CA ALA A 377 -16.39 -6.35 -9.23
C ALA A 377 -15.99 -7.66 -9.91
N VAL A 378 -15.72 -8.73 -9.16
CA VAL A 378 -15.16 -10.00 -9.66
C VAL A 378 -15.89 -11.22 -9.11
N ALA A 379 -15.74 -12.36 -9.79
CA ALA A 379 -16.26 -13.64 -9.29
C ALA A 379 -15.53 -14.08 -8.00
N PRO A 380 -16.18 -14.87 -7.11
CA PRO A 380 -15.59 -15.31 -5.85
C PRO A 380 -14.21 -15.97 -6.00
N ALA A 381 -13.98 -16.72 -7.07
CA ALA A 381 -12.70 -17.36 -7.37
C ALA A 381 -11.60 -16.37 -7.77
N GLU A 382 -11.94 -15.20 -8.30
CA GLU A 382 -11.02 -14.15 -8.76
C GLU A 382 -10.69 -13.11 -7.66
N THR A 383 -11.39 -13.15 -6.54
CA THR A 383 -11.31 -12.13 -5.45
C THR A 383 -9.88 -11.96 -4.90
N GLY A 384 -9.15 -13.06 -4.75
CA GLY A 384 -7.78 -13.01 -4.24
C GLY A 384 -6.83 -12.29 -5.20
N ALA A 385 -6.90 -12.63 -6.48
CA ALA A 385 -6.08 -12.00 -7.52
C ALA A 385 -6.39 -10.51 -7.66
N ALA A 386 -7.67 -10.17 -7.78
CA ALA A 386 -8.12 -8.78 -7.94
C ALA A 386 -7.79 -7.91 -6.70
N GLY A 387 -7.95 -8.46 -5.49
CA GLY A 387 -7.58 -7.79 -4.25
C GLY A 387 -6.08 -7.55 -4.12
N GLY A 388 -5.27 -8.52 -4.54
CA GLY A 388 -3.82 -8.40 -4.63
C GLY A 388 -3.40 -7.25 -5.55
N VAL A 389 -3.94 -7.22 -6.77
CA VAL A 389 -3.65 -6.14 -7.74
C VAL A 389 -4.13 -4.78 -7.26
N ASN A 390 -5.28 -4.70 -6.59
CA ASN A 390 -5.73 -3.45 -5.98
C ASN A 390 -4.73 -2.92 -4.94
N THR A 391 -4.18 -3.81 -4.13
CA THR A 391 -3.14 -3.45 -3.15
C THR A 391 -1.86 -2.97 -3.84
N ILE A 392 -1.43 -3.64 -4.92
CA ILE A 392 -0.28 -3.22 -5.74
C ILE A 392 -0.55 -1.83 -6.35
N ALA A 393 -1.71 -1.63 -6.96
CA ALA A 393 -2.12 -0.37 -7.57
C ALA A 393 -2.08 0.78 -6.56
N ARG A 394 -2.63 0.57 -5.36
CA ARG A 394 -2.61 1.53 -4.25
C ARG A 394 -1.20 1.82 -3.76
N THR A 395 -0.36 0.80 -3.64
CA THR A 395 1.02 0.94 -3.16
C THR A 395 1.91 1.64 -4.20
N ALA A 396 1.75 1.30 -5.48
CA ALA A 396 2.43 1.99 -6.59
C ALA A 396 1.99 3.45 -6.68
N GLY A 397 0.67 3.71 -6.58
CA GLY A 397 0.14 5.07 -6.46
C GLY A 397 0.75 5.83 -5.28
N GLY A 398 0.89 5.17 -4.13
CA GLY A 398 1.53 5.74 -2.95
C GLY A 398 3.00 6.09 -3.16
N ALA A 399 3.77 5.22 -3.82
CA ALA A 399 5.15 5.50 -4.19
C ALA A 399 5.28 6.71 -5.13
N ILE A 400 4.40 6.78 -6.14
CA ILE A 400 4.29 7.94 -7.04
C ILE A 400 3.96 9.20 -6.23
N GLY A 401 2.97 9.14 -5.34
CA GLY A 401 2.55 10.27 -4.53
C GLY A 401 3.65 10.81 -3.62
N ALA A 402 4.37 9.94 -2.93
CA ALA A 402 5.48 10.34 -2.08
C ALA A 402 6.61 11.04 -2.87
N GLN A 403 6.99 10.51 -4.04
CA GLN A 403 8.00 11.13 -4.89
C GLN A 403 7.51 12.44 -5.53
N LEU A 404 6.26 12.46 -6.01
CA LEU A 404 5.66 13.67 -6.59
C LEU A 404 5.56 14.79 -5.55
N ALA A 405 5.24 14.47 -4.29
CA ALA A 405 5.18 15.43 -3.19
C ALA A 405 6.50 16.18 -3.03
N THR A 406 7.60 15.45 -2.87
CA THR A 406 8.92 16.06 -2.68
C THR A 406 9.42 16.75 -3.93
N ALA A 407 9.15 16.21 -5.12
CA ALA A 407 9.50 16.82 -6.40
C ALA A 407 8.80 18.18 -6.59
N LEU A 408 7.50 18.28 -6.25
CA LEU A 408 6.73 19.53 -6.34
C LEU A 408 7.23 20.58 -5.33
N VAL A 409 7.55 20.18 -4.10
CA VAL A 409 8.11 21.10 -3.08
C VAL A 409 9.43 21.69 -3.57
N VAL A 410 10.34 20.85 -4.08
CA VAL A 410 11.62 21.30 -4.64
C VAL A 410 11.41 22.15 -5.88
N ALA A 411 10.46 21.80 -6.74
CA ALA A 411 10.16 22.51 -7.97
C ALA A 411 9.63 23.93 -7.74
N GLY A 412 8.71 24.09 -6.78
CA GLY A 412 8.08 25.36 -6.45
C GLY A 412 8.96 26.29 -5.60
N GLY A 413 9.88 25.71 -4.84
CA GLY A 413 10.74 26.43 -3.87
C GLY A 413 9.95 27.01 -2.72
N GLY A 414 10.46 26.85 -1.49
CA GLY A 414 9.85 27.40 -0.28
C GLY A 414 8.36 27.08 -0.09
N GLU A 415 7.61 28.01 0.43
CA GLU A 415 6.16 27.88 0.70
C GLU A 415 5.34 27.57 -0.57
N ARG A 416 5.68 28.21 -1.70
CA ARG A 416 4.98 27.97 -2.97
C ARG A 416 5.01 26.52 -3.41
N GLY A 417 6.11 25.81 -3.09
CA GLY A 417 6.24 24.39 -3.40
C GLY A 417 5.24 23.54 -2.63
N TYR A 418 5.01 23.85 -1.35
CA TYR A 418 4.00 23.17 -0.53
C TYR A 418 2.59 23.47 -1.01
N VAL A 419 2.27 24.75 -1.28
CA VAL A 419 0.95 25.16 -1.80
C VAL A 419 0.65 24.44 -3.12
N LEU A 420 1.61 24.42 -4.05
CA LEU A 420 1.49 23.70 -5.32
C LEU A 420 1.24 22.21 -5.10
N ALA A 421 2.02 21.58 -4.21
CA ALA A 421 1.88 20.16 -3.93
C ALA A 421 0.50 19.84 -3.32
N PHE A 422 0.04 20.59 -2.32
CA PHE A 422 -1.29 20.41 -1.74
C PHE A 422 -2.40 20.61 -2.78
N ALA A 423 -2.30 21.64 -3.64
CA ALA A 423 -3.27 21.87 -4.70
C ALA A 423 -3.33 20.73 -5.72
N VAL A 424 -2.18 20.22 -6.16
CA VAL A 424 -2.11 19.06 -7.07
C VAL A 424 -2.75 17.82 -6.45
N PHE A 425 -2.43 17.51 -5.19
CA PHE A 425 -3.05 16.36 -4.52
C PHE A 425 -4.53 16.57 -4.21
N ALA A 426 -4.98 17.80 -3.98
CA ALA A 426 -6.41 18.11 -3.87
C ALA A 426 -7.15 17.79 -5.16
N VAL A 427 -6.60 18.18 -6.31
CA VAL A 427 -7.16 17.88 -7.64
C VAL A 427 -7.15 16.36 -7.89
N LEU A 428 -6.06 15.66 -7.57
CA LEU A 428 -5.99 14.18 -7.69
C LEU A 428 -7.05 13.48 -6.81
N ALA A 429 -7.22 13.91 -5.59
CA ALA A 429 -8.27 13.38 -4.70
C ALA A 429 -9.67 13.69 -5.24
N ALA A 430 -9.91 14.92 -5.68
CA ALA A 430 -11.18 15.33 -6.27
C ALA A 430 -11.53 14.55 -7.54
N SER A 431 -10.54 14.27 -8.42
CA SER A 431 -10.73 13.49 -9.64
C SER A 431 -11.15 12.04 -9.40
N ALA A 432 -10.84 11.48 -8.21
CA ALA A 432 -11.33 10.18 -7.83
C ALA A 432 -12.86 10.13 -7.62
N VAL A 433 -13.51 11.26 -7.29
CA VAL A 433 -14.96 11.31 -7.04
C VAL A 433 -15.80 10.97 -8.28
N PRO A 434 -15.62 11.65 -9.44
CA PRO A 434 -16.36 11.31 -10.66
C PRO A 434 -15.98 9.90 -11.15
N LEU A 435 -14.72 9.48 -11.00
CA LEU A 435 -14.28 8.15 -11.36
C LEU A 435 -15.04 7.06 -10.57
N VAL A 436 -15.16 7.24 -9.27
CA VAL A 436 -15.93 6.33 -8.39
C VAL A 436 -17.42 6.33 -8.76
N ARG A 437 -17.99 7.48 -9.12
CA ARG A 437 -19.38 7.56 -9.59
C ARG A 437 -19.59 6.84 -10.93
N ALA A 438 -18.58 6.77 -11.78
CA ALA A 438 -18.61 6.06 -13.05
C ALA A 438 -18.48 4.52 -12.92
N LEU A 439 -18.17 3.99 -11.73
CA LEU A 439 -18.16 2.55 -11.51
C LEU A 439 -19.54 1.99 -11.87
N PRO A 440 -19.66 0.83 -12.55
CA PRO A 440 -20.97 0.22 -12.80
C PRO A 440 -21.63 -0.13 -11.46
N VAL A 441 -22.94 0.13 -11.32
CA VAL A 441 -23.70 -0.39 -10.17
C VAL A 441 -23.84 -1.87 -10.40
N SER A 442 -23.29 -2.71 -9.54
CA SER A 442 -23.71 -4.10 -9.45
C SER A 442 -25.16 -4.11 -8.95
N GLY A 443 -26.08 -4.00 -9.90
CA GLY A 443 -27.49 -4.29 -9.64
C GLY A 443 -27.58 -5.72 -9.14
N GLY A 444 -27.96 -5.87 -7.90
CA GLY A 444 -28.30 -7.09 -7.16
C GLY A 444 -27.68 -8.39 -7.64
N GLY A 445 -26.89 -8.99 -6.75
CA GLY A 445 -26.51 -10.40 -6.69
C GLY A 445 -26.40 -11.14 -8.03
N TYR A 446 -25.29 -11.74 -8.25
CA TYR A 446 -25.13 -12.89 -9.15
C TYR A 446 -26.29 -13.87 -8.83
N ARG A 447 -27.43 -13.69 -9.48
CA ARG A 447 -28.50 -14.69 -9.51
C ARG A 447 -27.89 -15.88 -10.23
N GLY A 448 -27.27 -16.76 -9.43
CA GLY A 448 -26.85 -18.07 -9.91
C GLY A 448 -28.04 -18.71 -10.60
N GLY A 449 -27.80 -19.17 -11.83
CA GLY A 449 -28.76 -19.94 -12.61
C GLY A 449 -29.23 -21.19 -11.85
N HIS A 450 -30.24 -21.04 -11.03
CA HIS A 450 -31.04 -22.09 -10.43
C HIS A 450 -32.37 -22.29 -11.17
N GLU A 451 -32.42 -21.99 -12.46
CA GLU A 451 -33.63 -22.20 -13.29
C GLU A 451 -33.48 -23.25 -14.40
N SER A 452 -32.52 -24.18 -14.31
CA SER A 452 -32.46 -25.28 -15.28
C SER A 452 -32.71 -26.69 -14.74
N ASN A 453 -33.26 -26.83 -13.50
CA ASN A 453 -33.55 -28.16 -12.94
C ASN A 453 -34.97 -28.30 -12.38
N ARG A 454 -35.97 -27.58 -12.89
CA ARG A 454 -37.38 -27.80 -12.60
C ARG A 454 -38.17 -28.40 -13.77
N GLY A 455 -37.51 -28.88 -14.82
CA GLY A 455 -38.12 -29.45 -16.02
C GLY A 455 -37.89 -30.97 -16.27
N ALA A 456 -37.14 -31.67 -15.40
CA ALA A 456 -36.80 -33.07 -15.60
C ALA A 456 -37.39 -34.08 -14.58
N GLY A 457 -38.43 -33.63 -13.84
CA GLY A 457 -39.04 -34.46 -12.79
C GLY A 457 -40.49 -34.86 -13.00
N ALA A 458 -41.06 -34.75 -14.22
CA ALA A 458 -42.48 -35.05 -14.50
C ALA A 458 -42.69 -35.94 -15.70
N ALA A 459 -41.79 -36.93 -15.94
CA ALA A 459 -42.06 -38.00 -16.96
C ALA A 459 -41.36 -39.32 -16.54
N GLY A 460 -41.88 -39.96 -15.52
CA GLY A 460 -41.29 -41.25 -15.05
C GLY A 460 -42.17 -41.93 -14.00
N GLY A 461 -43.47 -42.00 -14.25
CA GLY A 461 -44.40 -42.62 -13.29
C GLY A 461 -45.62 -43.24 -13.93
N ALA A 462 -45.44 -44.12 -14.94
CA ALA A 462 -46.52 -44.94 -15.48
C ALA A 462 -45.97 -46.12 -16.28
N ALA A 463 -45.42 -47.14 -15.60
CA ALA A 463 -45.26 -48.52 -16.14
C ALA A 463 -44.69 -49.40 -15.03
N ASP A 464 -45.59 -49.84 -14.12
CA ASP A 464 -45.41 -51.10 -13.40
C ASP A 464 -46.76 -51.45 -12.73
N ARG A 465 -47.69 -51.96 -13.55
CA ARG A 465 -48.79 -52.84 -13.13
C ARG A 465 -49.18 -53.63 -14.39
N LEU A 466 -48.56 -54.77 -14.63
CA LEU A 466 -49.14 -56.05 -15.08
C LEU A 466 -48.04 -57.10 -14.95
#